data_6f589699c0ee2879f08cef7423dfa928
#
_entry.id   6f589699c0ee2879f08cef7423dfa928
#
_cell.length_a   1.000
_cell.length_b   1.000
_cell.length_c   1.000
_cell.angle_alpha   90.00
_cell.angle_beta   90.00
_cell.angle_gamma   90.00
#
_symmetry.space_group_name_H-M   'P 1'
#
loop_
_entity.id
_entity.type
_entity.pdbx_description
1 polymer ?
#
loop_
_entity_poly.entity_id
_entity_poly.type
_entity_poly.pdbx_seq_one_letter_code
_entity_poly.pdbx_strand_id
1 'polypeptide(L)'
;MIDGHGDDLYRYNGIRMNFSTNIFADTTETTDRLEEFLRTRLSVVRSYPEPTAHSLEQMIAQEYGIADDEVMVTSGATDAIYLIAQTFRHYGSCHILQPTFNEYADACRTFGLQEQPNGALAWVCNPNNPTGEVRSPEEMSRLAAKHRMLIVDQSYEDYTLETLWQPNETVRTDNIILLHSMTKRYGVPGLRLGFITAKADIIALLRAQYRPWAVNALALEAGKWLVRNGKPGIANLPEYLHETERLRQCLSAIRGIEAYPTQTTFFLCRIEQATAHELKEYLAFHHGMLIRDASNFVGLTPHHFRLAAQNPEKNDALLNAIHLFLCSVSDGSAVTPPIQKTMP
;
A
#
# COMPACT_ATOMS: atom_id res chain seq x y z
N MET A 1 -14.23 -8.03 9.64
CA MET A 1 -14.45 -6.72 10.32
C MET A 1 -13.26 -5.83 9.96
N ILE A 2 -13.52 -4.66 9.41
CA ILE A 2 -12.48 -3.76 8.85
C ILE A 2 -11.82 -2.97 10.01
N ASP A 3 -11.21 -3.65 10.97
CA ASP A 3 -10.46 -2.99 12.03
C ASP A 3 -8.98 -2.97 11.68
N GLY A 4 -8.42 -1.74 11.55
CA GLY A 4 -6.98 -1.54 11.41
C GLY A 4 -6.42 -1.64 10.00
N HIS A 5 -7.24 -1.51 8.95
CA HIS A 5 -6.77 -1.44 7.57
C HIS A 5 -6.55 0.02 7.13
N GLY A 6 -5.39 0.28 6.53
CA GLY A 6 -5.09 1.55 5.88
C GLY A 6 -4.73 2.69 6.83
N ASP A 7 -5.07 3.90 6.41
CA ASP A 7 -4.89 5.14 7.16
C ASP A 7 -6.12 5.37 8.06
N ASP A 8 -5.91 5.44 9.36
CA ASP A 8 -6.95 5.72 10.35
C ASP A 8 -6.92 7.18 10.85
N LEU A 9 -6.39 8.08 10.03
CA LEU A 9 -6.33 9.53 10.27
C LEU A 9 -7.70 10.10 10.69
N TYR A 10 -8.80 9.58 10.13
CA TYR A 10 -10.17 10.00 10.45
C TYR A 10 -10.57 9.79 11.93
N ARG A 11 -9.82 8.97 12.68
CA ARG A 11 -10.05 8.72 14.11
C ARG A 11 -9.40 9.76 15.02
N TYR A 12 -8.49 10.58 14.48
CA TYR A 12 -7.66 11.49 15.25
C TYR A 12 -7.82 12.92 14.77
N ASN A 13 -7.91 13.85 15.73
CA ASN A 13 -7.89 15.28 15.44
C ASN A 13 -6.51 15.86 15.75
N GLY A 14 -6.08 16.85 14.97
CA GLY A 14 -4.83 17.57 15.23
C GLY A 14 -3.55 16.85 14.79
N ILE A 15 -3.65 15.81 13.96
CA ILE A 15 -2.46 15.16 13.39
C ILE A 15 -1.77 16.12 12.41
N ARG A 16 -0.48 16.36 12.66
CA ARG A 16 0.38 17.24 11.85
C ARG A 16 1.43 16.47 11.05
N MET A 17 1.78 15.26 11.50
CA MET A 17 2.79 14.39 10.88
C MET A 17 2.25 12.97 10.81
N ASN A 18 2.13 12.42 9.61
CA ASN A 18 1.58 11.08 9.40
C ASN A 18 2.66 10.11 8.90
N PHE A 19 3.22 9.34 9.82
CA PHE A 19 4.18 8.25 9.56
C PHE A 19 3.48 6.90 9.37
N SER A 20 2.14 6.85 9.44
CA SER A 20 1.38 5.60 9.27
C SER A 20 1.15 5.25 7.81
N THR A 21 1.21 6.23 6.93
CA THR A 21 0.96 6.08 5.50
C THR A 21 2.25 6.15 4.71
N ASN A 22 2.33 5.35 3.65
CA ASN A 22 3.42 5.39 2.68
C ASN A 22 3.09 6.36 1.53
N ILE A 23 2.38 7.45 1.80
CA ILE A 23 2.05 8.51 0.84
C ILE A 23 2.88 9.73 1.22
N PHE A 24 3.75 10.17 0.32
CA PHE A 24 4.73 11.21 0.61
C PHE A 24 4.22 12.60 0.30
N ALA A 25 4.70 13.57 1.07
CA ALA A 25 4.37 14.98 0.92
C ALA A 25 4.92 15.59 -0.38
N ASP A 26 5.91 14.97 -1.02
CA ASP A 26 6.52 15.46 -2.27
C ASP A 26 5.60 15.34 -3.49
N THR A 27 4.41 14.76 -3.30
CA THR A 27 3.34 14.78 -4.31
C THR A 27 2.65 16.13 -4.46
N THR A 28 2.97 17.13 -3.64
CA THR A 28 2.24 18.41 -3.55
C THR A 28 2.11 19.08 -4.93
N GLU A 29 3.21 19.20 -5.69
CA GLU A 29 3.15 19.80 -7.03
C GLU A 29 2.19 19.04 -7.96
N THR A 30 2.26 17.71 -7.97
CA THR A 30 1.38 16.87 -8.79
C THR A 30 -0.07 16.97 -8.33
N THR A 31 -0.33 16.93 -7.01
CA THR A 31 -1.68 16.98 -6.46
C THR A 31 -2.33 18.35 -6.62
N ASP A 32 -1.60 19.45 -6.45
CA ASP A 32 -2.12 20.80 -6.64
C ASP A 32 -2.52 21.05 -8.12
N ARG A 33 -1.68 20.63 -9.06
CA ARG A 33 -1.98 20.70 -10.49
C ARG A 33 -3.13 19.79 -10.90
N LEU A 34 -3.23 18.60 -10.29
CA LEU A 34 -4.36 17.71 -10.49
C LEU A 34 -5.66 18.32 -9.96
N GLU A 35 -5.63 18.95 -8.78
CA GLU A 35 -6.79 19.62 -8.20
C GLU A 35 -7.28 20.75 -9.13
N GLU A 36 -6.39 21.59 -9.62
CA GLU A 36 -6.71 22.64 -10.59
C GLU A 36 -7.35 22.05 -11.84
N PHE A 37 -6.77 20.99 -12.41
CA PHE A 37 -7.35 20.29 -13.55
C PHE A 37 -8.75 19.76 -13.26
N LEU A 38 -8.94 19.06 -12.13
CA LEU A 38 -10.23 18.48 -11.78
C LEU A 38 -11.34 19.52 -11.54
N ARG A 39 -10.99 20.71 -11.04
CA ARG A 39 -11.95 21.83 -10.95
C ARG A 39 -12.55 22.18 -12.29
N THR A 40 -11.77 22.10 -13.38
CA THR A 40 -12.27 22.35 -14.75
C THR A 40 -13.10 21.20 -15.31
N ARG A 41 -13.07 20.01 -14.67
CA ARG A 41 -13.72 18.78 -15.13
C ARG A 41 -14.94 18.36 -14.30
N LEU A 42 -15.33 19.10 -13.29
CA LEU A 42 -16.45 18.72 -12.40
C LEU A 42 -17.75 18.41 -13.13
N SER A 43 -17.95 18.93 -14.33
CA SER A 43 -19.15 18.64 -15.14
C SER A 43 -19.29 17.16 -15.54
N VAL A 44 -18.21 16.38 -15.55
CA VAL A 44 -18.25 14.94 -15.90
C VAL A 44 -19.11 14.11 -14.96
N VAL A 45 -19.36 14.59 -13.72
CA VAL A 45 -20.23 13.90 -12.75
C VAL A 45 -21.71 13.83 -13.18
N ARG A 46 -22.09 14.60 -14.21
CA ARG A 46 -23.46 14.61 -14.75
C ARG A 46 -23.74 13.48 -15.72
N SER A 47 -22.72 12.71 -16.12
CA SER A 47 -22.84 11.64 -17.11
C SER A 47 -22.21 10.36 -16.59
N TYR A 48 -22.73 9.22 -17.03
CA TYR A 48 -22.06 7.94 -16.78
C TYR A 48 -20.65 7.96 -17.41
N PRO A 49 -19.64 7.41 -16.71
CA PRO A 49 -18.34 7.17 -17.32
C PRO A 49 -18.41 6.04 -18.36
N GLU A 50 -17.27 5.73 -18.96
CA GLU A 50 -17.12 4.52 -19.76
C GLU A 50 -17.51 3.28 -18.92
N PRO A 51 -18.20 2.28 -19.49
CA PRO A 51 -18.56 1.05 -18.76
C PRO A 51 -17.34 0.29 -18.25
N THR A 52 -16.24 0.30 -19.03
CA THR A 52 -14.88 -0.10 -18.66
C THR A 52 -13.98 1.12 -18.76
N ALA A 53 -12.86 1.14 -18.07
CA ALA A 53 -11.92 2.26 -18.09
C ALA A 53 -11.01 2.24 -19.34
N HIS A 54 -11.55 1.87 -20.52
CA HIS A 54 -10.79 1.56 -21.73
C HIS A 54 -9.83 2.68 -22.16
N SER A 55 -10.28 3.93 -22.12
CA SER A 55 -9.42 5.07 -22.49
C SER A 55 -8.20 5.23 -21.57
N LEU A 56 -8.32 4.88 -20.29
CA LEU A 56 -7.19 4.90 -19.35
C LEU A 56 -6.32 3.64 -19.52
N GLU A 57 -6.95 2.49 -19.78
CA GLU A 57 -6.23 1.23 -20.06
C GLU A 57 -5.31 1.34 -21.27
N GLN A 58 -5.78 1.96 -22.36
CA GLN A 58 -4.96 2.22 -23.56
C GLN A 58 -3.73 3.07 -23.24
N MET A 59 -3.87 4.09 -22.40
CA MET A 59 -2.75 4.95 -22.03
C MET A 59 -1.73 4.20 -21.17
N ILE A 60 -2.19 3.37 -20.23
CA ILE A 60 -1.32 2.53 -19.40
C ILE A 60 -0.62 1.49 -20.27
N ALA A 61 -1.34 0.82 -21.17
CA ALA A 61 -0.77 -0.15 -22.10
C ALA A 61 0.36 0.47 -22.92
N GLN A 62 0.15 1.68 -23.45
CA GLN A 62 1.18 2.42 -24.18
C GLN A 62 2.40 2.75 -23.31
N GLU A 63 2.21 3.15 -22.05
CA GLU A 63 3.30 3.45 -21.10
C GLU A 63 4.19 2.24 -20.86
N TYR A 64 3.58 1.05 -20.68
CA TYR A 64 4.30 -0.19 -20.39
C TYR A 64 4.70 -1.01 -21.65
N GLY A 65 4.29 -0.59 -22.85
CA GLY A 65 4.60 -1.30 -24.10
C GLY A 65 3.94 -2.65 -24.20
N ILE A 66 2.69 -2.79 -23.74
CA ILE A 66 1.85 -3.99 -23.78
C ILE A 66 0.56 -3.73 -24.55
N ALA A 67 -0.25 -4.75 -24.78
CA ALA A 67 -1.52 -4.61 -25.50
C ALA A 67 -2.66 -4.13 -24.56
N ASP A 68 -3.68 -3.49 -25.14
CA ASP A 68 -4.83 -2.93 -24.40
C ASP A 68 -5.62 -4.01 -23.66
N ASP A 69 -5.62 -5.24 -24.15
CA ASP A 69 -6.29 -6.39 -23.54
C ASP A 69 -5.43 -7.09 -22.47
N GLU A 70 -4.21 -6.62 -22.22
CA GLU A 70 -3.31 -7.07 -21.17
C GLU A 70 -3.35 -6.17 -19.92
N VAL A 71 -4.21 -5.14 -19.94
CA VAL A 71 -4.42 -4.19 -18.83
C VAL A 71 -5.88 -4.17 -18.39
N MET A 72 -6.11 -4.00 -17.11
CA MET A 72 -7.45 -3.77 -16.55
C MET A 72 -7.39 -2.77 -15.40
N VAL A 73 -8.06 -1.64 -15.53
CA VAL A 73 -8.18 -0.62 -14.48
C VAL A 73 -9.27 -1.01 -13.48
N THR A 74 -8.98 -0.82 -12.20
CA THR A 74 -9.87 -1.15 -11.07
C THR A 74 -10.07 0.03 -10.13
N SER A 75 -11.09 -0.04 -9.28
CA SER A 75 -11.36 0.95 -8.24
C SER A 75 -10.38 0.83 -7.05
N GLY A 76 -9.07 0.93 -7.36
CA GLY A 76 -7.95 0.72 -6.45
C GLY A 76 -7.49 -0.74 -6.40
N ALA A 77 -6.31 -0.97 -5.80
CA ALA A 77 -5.74 -2.30 -5.67
C ALA A 77 -6.61 -3.26 -4.83
N THR A 78 -7.32 -2.76 -3.82
CA THR A 78 -8.23 -3.59 -3.01
C THR A 78 -9.35 -4.20 -3.85
N ASP A 79 -9.96 -3.42 -4.76
CA ASP A 79 -10.98 -3.93 -5.69
C ASP A 79 -10.41 -5.03 -6.61
N ALA A 80 -9.18 -4.84 -7.09
CA ALA A 80 -8.45 -5.86 -7.85
C ALA A 80 -8.22 -7.15 -7.04
N ILE A 81 -7.83 -7.05 -5.77
CA ILE A 81 -7.61 -8.20 -4.88
C ILE A 81 -8.88 -9.04 -4.76
N TYR A 82 -10.01 -8.40 -4.47
CA TYR A 82 -11.30 -9.10 -4.35
C TYR A 82 -11.77 -9.69 -5.68
N LEU A 83 -11.59 -8.98 -6.79
CA LEU A 83 -11.91 -9.49 -8.13
C LEU A 83 -11.11 -10.75 -8.49
N ILE A 84 -9.80 -10.76 -8.20
CA ILE A 84 -8.93 -11.91 -8.47
C ILE A 84 -9.36 -13.10 -7.61
N ALA A 85 -9.56 -12.91 -6.31
CA ALA A 85 -10.02 -13.98 -5.42
C ALA A 85 -11.38 -14.54 -5.87
N GLN A 86 -12.32 -13.69 -6.29
CA GLN A 86 -13.61 -14.09 -6.85
C GLN A 86 -13.45 -14.91 -8.13
N THR A 87 -12.64 -14.43 -9.07
CA THR A 87 -12.46 -15.07 -10.38
C THR A 87 -11.85 -16.46 -10.26
N PHE A 88 -10.83 -16.59 -9.42
CA PHE A 88 -10.10 -17.84 -9.24
C PHE A 88 -10.55 -18.67 -8.02
N ARG A 89 -11.73 -18.38 -7.44
CA ARG A 89 -12.29 -19.15 -6.32
C ARG A 89 -12.38 -20.65 -6.57
N HIS A 90 -12.54 -21.05 -7.84
CA HIS A 90 -12.60 -22.46 -8.25
C HIS A 90 -11.27 -23.21 -8.08
N TYR A 91 -10.17 -22.53 -7.76
CA TYR A 91 -8.90 -23.16 -7.40
C TYR A 91 -8.96 -23.78 -5.99
N GLY A 92 -9.93 -23.39 -5.15
CA GLY A 92 -10.22 -23.96 -3.85
C GLY A 92 -9.19 -23.62 -2.75
N SER A 93 -7.99 -23.21 -3.10
CA SER A 93 -6.92 -22.95 -2.14
C SER A 93 -6.06 -21.76 -2.50
N CYS A 94 -5.51 -21.09 -1.46
CA CYS A 94 -4.55 -20.01 -1.59
C CYS A 94 -3.32 -20.23 -0.69
N HIS A 95 -2.26 -19.53 -1.01
CA HIS A 95 -1.05 -19.38 -0.19
C HIS A 95 -0.73 -17.89 -0.07
N ILE A 96 -0.51 -17.39 1.13
CA ILE A 96 -0.22 -15.99 1.40
C ILE A 96 1.13 -15.90 2.10
N LEU A 97 2.07 -15.19 1.52
CA LEU A 97 3.40 -15.02 2.09
C LEU A 97 3.34 -13.98 3.22
N GLN A 98 3.25 -14.47 4.46
CA GLN A 98 3.15 -13.66 5.67
C GLN A 98 4.53 -13.21 6.23
N PRO A 99 4.62 -12.13 7.05
CA PRO A 99 3.56 -11.16 7.32
C PRO A 99 3.34 -10.24 6.12
N THR A 100 2.09 -9.98 5.77
CA THR A 100 1.74 -9.13 4.62
C THR A 100 0.36 -8.46 4.79
N PHE A 101 -0.09 -7.75 3.78
CA PHE A 101 -1.36 -7.02 3.77
C PHE A 101 -2.56 -7.96 3.92
N ASN A 102 -3.38 -7.74 4.95
CA ASN A 102 -4.43 -8.66 5.37
C ASN A 102 -5.58 -8.82 4.36
N GLU A 103 -5.77 -7.86 3.46
CA GLU A 103 -6.84 -7.93 2.46
C GLU A 103 -6.75 -9.16 1.54
N TYR A 104 -5.57 -9.73 1.35
CA TYR A 104 -5.45 -10.99 0.60
C TYR A 104 -6.16 -12.13 1.33
N ALA A 105 -5.96 -12.24 2.64
CA ALA A 105 -6.61 -13.26 3.47
C ALA A 105 -8.12 -13.01 3.57
N ASP A 106 -8.54 -11.76 3.70
CA ASP A 106 -9.95 -11.39 3.79
C ASP A 106 -10.68 -11.68 2.47
N ALA A 107 -10.09 -11.35 1.32
CA ALA A 107 -10.63 -11.68 0.02
C ALA A 107 -10.69 -13.22 -0.21
N CYS A 108 -9.62 -13.94 0.09
CA CYS A 108 -9.59 -15.39 0.00
C CYS A 108 -10.69 -16.04 0.86
N ARG A 109 -10.84 -15.60 2.10
CA ARG A 109 -11.88 -16.09 3.03
C ARG A 109 -13.28 -15.79 2.51
N THR A 110 -13.49 -14.57 1.97
CA THR A 110 -14.79 -14.13 1.42
C THR A 110 -15.26 -15.05 0.29
N PHE A 111 -14.33 -15.52 -0.55
CA PHE A 111 -14.65 -16.37 -1.69
C PHE A 111 -14.36 -17.86 -1.45
N GLY A 112 -14.12 -18.27 -0.21
CA GLY A 112 -14.02 -19.68 0.20
C GLY A 112 -12.72 -20.37 -0.18
N LEU A 113 -11.67 -19.62 -0.50
CA LEU A 113 -10.33 -20.16 -0.71
C LEU A 113 -9.69 -20.55 0.63
N GLN A 114 -9.22 -21.79 0.73
CA GLN A 114 -8.58 -22.31 1.94
C GLN A 114 -7.09 -21.98 1.92
N GLU A 115 -6.60 -21.30 2.96
CA GLU A 115 -5.17 -21.00 3.07
C GLU A 115 -4.38 -22.27 3.44
N GLN A 116 -3.35 -22.56 2.64
CA GLN A 116 -2.45 -23.69 2.84
C GLN A 116 -1.09 -23.47 2.18
N PRO A 117 0.02 -24.11 2.65
CA PRO A 117 1.39 -23.83 2.20
C PRO A 117 1.64 -23.94 0.68
N ASN A 118 0.91 -24.80 -0.02
CA ASN A 118 1.04 -25.01 -1.47
C ASN A 118 -0.29 -24.69 -2.18
N GLY A 119 -1.02 -23.69 -1.68
CA GLY A 119 -2.27 -23.25 -2.28
C GLY A 119 -2.12 -22.88 -3.75
N ALA A 120 -3.13 -23.17 -4.56
CA ALA A 120 -3.07 -22.96 -5.99
C ALA A 120 -2.92 -21.49 -6.41
N LEU A 121 -3.52 -20.58 -5.62
CA LEU A 121 -3.46 -19.13 -5.81
C LEU A 121 -2.48 -18.52 -4.80
N ALA A 122 -1.31 -18.09 -5.23
CA ALA A 122 -0.31 -17.49 -4.34
C ALA A 122 -0.34 -15.96 -4.36
N TRP A 123 -0.26 -15.34 -3.18
CA TRP A 123 -0.21 -13.87 -2.99
C TRP A 123 1.13 -13.43 -2.43
N VAL A 124 1.76 -12.49 -3.10
CA VAL A 124 3.02 -11.86 -2.70
C VAL A 124 2.92 -10.35 -2.84
N CYS A 125 3.21 -9.63 -1.78
CA CYS A 125 3.43 -8.18 -1.86
C CYS A 125 4.93 -7.94 -2.11
N ASN A 126 5.28 -7.26 -3.18
CA ASN A 126 6.67 -7.02 -3.55
C ASN A 126 6.85 -5.67 -4.24
N PRO A 127 7.34 -4.64 -3.54
CA PRO A 127 7.86 -4.61 -2.14
C PRO A 127 6.80 -4.94 -1.08
N ASN A 128 7.22 -5.63 0.00
CA ASN A 128 6.29 -6.13 1.00
C ASN A 128 5.88 -5.07 2.04
N ASN A 129 4.60 -4.96 2.28
CA ASN A 129 4.02 -4.25 3.41
C ASN A 129 3.61 -5.29 4.49
N PRO A 130 4.16 -5.26 5.74
CA PRO A 130 4.74 -4.09 6.40
C PRO A 130 6.27 -4.03 6.45
N THR A 131 6.99 -5.04 5.95
CA THR A 131 8.42 -5.21 6.22
C THR A 131 9.34 -4.31 5.38
N GLY A 132 8.90 -3.91 4.18
CA GLY A 132 9.75 -3.21 3.22
C GLY A 132 10.75 -4.12 2.49
N GLU A 133 10.66 -5.44 2.67
CA GLU A 133 11.48 -6.44 1.97
C GLU A 133 11.12 -6.48 0.49
N VAL A 134 12.14 -6.62 -0.37
CA VAL A 134 11.99 -6.83 -1.80
C VAL A 134 12.57 -8.18 -2.19
N ARG A 135 11.77 -9.00 -2.87
CA ARG A 135 12.21 -10.30 -3.42
C ARG A 135 12.72 -10.12 -4.82
N SER A 136 13.81 -10.82 -5.13
CA SER A 136 14.42 -10.76 -6.45
C SER A 136 13.53 -11.41 -7.54
N PRO A 137 13.73 -11.04 -8.83
CA PRO A 137 13.04 -11.70 -9.94
C PRO A 137 13.24 -13.23 -9.98
N GLU A 138 14.41 -13.73 -9.54
CA GLU A 138 14.69 -15.17 -9.47
C GLU A 138 13.89 -15.85 -8.36
N GLU A 139 13.72 -15.21 -7.20
CA GLU A 139 12.87 -15.73 -6.13
C GLU A 139 11.41 -15.76 -6.57
N MET A 140 10.95 -14.71 -7.25
CA MET A 140 9.60 -14.61 -7.77
C MET A 140 9.35 -15.69 -8.84
N SER A 141 10.32 -15.97 -9.72
CA SER A 141 10.24 -17.05 -10.71
C SER A 141 10.11 -18.44 -10.06
N ARG A 142 10.86 -18.66 -8.97
CA ARG A 142 10.75 -19.92 -8.20
C ARG A 142 9.39 -20.07 -7.52
N LEU A 143 8.76 -18.97 -7.09
CA LEU A 143 7.41 -18.98 -6.55
C LEU A 143 6.38 -19.25 -7.65
N ALA A 144 6.48 -18.58 -8.80
CA ALA A 144 5.58 -18.79 -9.92
C ALA A 144 5.56 -20.25 -10.40
N ALA A 145 6.71 -20.92 -10.39
CA ALA A 145 6.83 -22.33 -10.77
C ALA A 145 6.14 -23.31 -9.79
N LYS A 146 5.86 -22.89 -8.56
CA LYS A 146 5.25 -23.73 -7.50
C LYS A 146 3.73 -23.64 -7.44
N HIS A 147 3.15 -22.58 -8.01
CA HIS A 147 1.75 -22.27 -7.88
C HIS A 147 1.05 -22.21 -9.25
N ARG A 148 -0.23 -22.50 -9.26
CA ARG A 148 -1.03 -22.45 -10.48
C ARG A 148 -1.23 -21.01 -10.97
N MET A 149 -1.27 -20.05 -10.04
CA MET A 149 -1.35 -18.61 -10.29
C MET A 149 -0.57 -17.87 -9.21
N LEU A 150 0.32 -16.97 -9.58
CA LEU A 150 1.03 -16.06 -8.70
C LEU A 150 0.50 -14.64 -8.90
N ILE A 151 0.01 -14.04 -7.83
CA ILE A 151 -0.37 -12.64 -7.78
C ILE A 151 0.73 -11.86 -7.07
N VAL A 152 1.29 -10.86 -7.73
CA VAL A 152 2.33 -9.98 -7.20
C VAL A 152 1.77 -8.59 -7.06
N ASP A 153 1.57 -8.17 -5.83
CA ASP A 153 1.14 -6.80 -5.54
C ASP A 153 2.37 -5.88 -5.52
N GLN A 154 2.49 -5.09 -6.56
CA GLN A 154 3.54 -4.08 -6.76
C GLN A 154 3.07 -2.67 -6.39
N SER A 155 2.12 -2.54 -5.48
CA SER A 155 1.61 -1.21 -5.05
C SER A 155 2.71 -0.25 -4.58
N TYR A 156 3.86 -0.76 -4.20
CA TYR A 156 5.03 0.02 -3.74
C TYR A 156 6.21 -0.02 -4.71
N GLU A 157 5.97 -0.28 -6.00
CA GLU A 157 7.02 -0.39 -7.03
C GLU A 157 7.92 0.86 -7.12
N ASP A 158 7.36 2.06 -6.93
CA ASP A 158 8.09 3.33 -6.98
C ASP A 158 8.84 3.68 -5.67
N TYR A 159 8.87 2.77 -4.68
CA TYR A 159 9.44 3.01 -3.35
C TYR A 159 10.75 2.28 -3.10
N THR A 160 11.30 1.65 -4.12
CA THR A 160 12.55 0.87 -4.07
C THR A 160 13.40 1.12 -5.31
N LEU A 161 14.70 0.91 -5.17
CA LEU A 161 15.66 0.86 -6.29
C LEU A 161 15.96 -0.56 -6.73
N GLU A 162 15.40 -1.55 -6.04
CA GLU A 162 15.57 -2.96 -6.42
C GLU A 162 14.84 -3.28 -7.71
N THR A 163 15.36 -4.25 -8.44
CA THR A 163 14.75 -4.70 -9.70
C THR A 163 13.48 -5.49 -9.42
N LEU A 164 12.38 -5.04 -10.02
CA LEU A 164 11.07 -5.71 -10.00
C LEU A 164 10.70 -6.19 -11.39
N TRP A 165 9.81 -7.18 -11.46
CA TRP A 165 9.20 -7.57 -12.73
C TRP A 165 8.46 -6.42 -13.38
N GLN A 166 8.60 -6.31 -14.69
CA GLN A 166 7.89 -5.32 -15.50
C GLN A 166 6.69 -5.96 -16.22
N PRO A 167 5.61 -5.21 -16.46
CA PRO A 167 4.42 -5.71 -17.16
C PRO A 167 4.74 -6.39 -18.48
N ASN A 168 5.60 -5.79 -19.33
CA ASN A 168 5.97 -6.36 -20.63
C ASN A 168 6.72 -7.71 -20.56
N GLU A 169 7.27 -8.06 -19.40
CA GLU A 169 7.89 -9.36 -19.16
C GLU A 169 6.83 -10.39 -18.74
N THR A 170 5.89 -9.99 -17.87
CA THR A 170 4.95 -10.92 -17.22
C THR A 170 3.70 -11.23 -18.03
N VAL A 171 3.24 -10.32 -18.90
CA VAL A 171 2.06 -10.57 -19.77
C VAL A 171 2.25 -11.74 -20.76
N ARG A 172 3.48 -12.20 -20.93
CA ARG A 172 3.80 -13.38 -21.75
C ARG A 172 3.71 -14.70 -20.98
N THR A 173 3.44 -14.66 -19.69
CA THR A 173 3.37 -15.85 -18.84
C THR A 173 1.92 -16.25 -18.58
N ASP A 174 1.68 -17.54 -18.41
CA ASP A 174 0.32 -18.08 -18.27
C ASP A 174 -0.23 -18.01 -16.84
N ASN A 175 0.61 -17.63 -15.86
CA ASN A 175 0.27 -17.75 -14.44
C ASN A 175 0.76 -16.60 -13.55
N ILE A 176 0.98 -15.40 -14.12
CA ILE A 176 1.39 -14.23 -13.34
C ILE A 176 0.38 -13.10 -13.52
N ILE A 177 0.00 -12.49 -12.42
CA ILE A 177 -0.80 -11.27 -12.36
C ILE A 177 -0.02 -10.24 -11.56
N LEU A 178 0.23 -9.04 -12.12
CA LEU A 178 0.76 -7.91 -11.36
C LEU A 178 -0.37 -6.95 -10.98
N LEU A 179 -0.36 -6.48 -9.74
CA LEU A 179 -1.23 -5.42 -9.23
C LEU A 179 -0.42 -4.14 -9.07
N HIS A 180 -1.02 -3.03 -9.49
CA HIS A 180 -0.42 -1.70 -9.42
C HIS A 180 -1.36 -0.70 -8.74
N SER A 181 -0.80 0.24 -7.97
CA SER A 181 -1.58 1.21 -7.21
C SER A 181 -1.22 2.65 -7.60
N MET A 182 -2.08 3.30 -8.36
CA MET A 182 -1.96 4.74 -8.63
C MET A 182 -2.09 5.57 -7.35
N THR A 183 -2.78 5.04 -6.33
CA THR A 183 -2.85 5.64 -4.99
C THR A 183 -1.48 5.91 -4.40
N LYS A 184 -0.58 4.93 -4.49
CA LYS A 184 0.77 5.01 -3.91
C LYS A 184 1.71 5.78 -4.83
N ARG A 185 1.69 5.46 -6.12
CA ARG A 185 2.53 6.08 -7.13
C ARG A 185 2.40 7.62 -7.16
N TYR A 186 1.18 8.14 -7.05
CA TYR A 186 0.88 9.57 -7.20
C TYR A 186 0.39 10.28 -5.91
N GLY A 187 0.29 9.58 -4.80
CA GLY A 187 -0.18 10.16 -3.53
C GLY A 187 -1.67 10.58 -3.56
N VAL A 188 -2.52 9.83 -4.25
CA VAL A 188 -3.93 10.17 -4.50
C VAL A 188 -4.92 9.13 -3.93
N PRO A 189 -4.92 8.87 -2.61
CA PRO A 189 -5.70 7.79 -2.02
C PRO A 189 -7.21 7.96 -2.20
N GLY A 190 -7.69 9.18 -2.27
CA GLY A 190 -9.12 9.48 -2.42
C GLY A 190 -9.70 9.16 -3.79
N LEU A 191 -8.87 9.02 -4.83
CA LEU A 191 -9.34 8.72 -6.19
C LEU A 191 -9.75 7.27 -6.37
N ARG A 192 -9.21 6.35 -5.57
CA ARG A 192 -9.46 4.91 -5.70
C ARG A 192 -9.14 4.41 -7.11
N LEU A 193 -7.87 4.46 -7.50
CA LEU A 193 -7.37 3.96 -8.79
C LEU A 193 -6.23 2.95 -8.58
N GLY A 194 -6.32 1.86 -9.32
CA GLY A 194 -5.30 0.83 -9.48
C GLY A 194 -5.51 0.12 -10.80
N PHE A 195 -4.60 -0.76 -11.16
CA PHE A 195 -4.75 -1.57 -12.34
C PHE A 195 -4.04 -2.92 -12.20
N ILE A 196 -4.43 -3.84 -13.05
CA ILE A 196 -3.89 -5.20 -13.17
C ILE A 196 -3.20 -5.28 -14.52
N THR A 197 -2.05 -5.94 -14.59
CA THR A 197 -1.45 -6.39 -15.84
C THR A 197 -1.25 -7.89 -15.80
N ALA A 198 -1.65 -8.58 -16.86
CA ALA A 198 -1.52 -10.01 -17.03
C ALA A 198 -1.72 -10.39 -18.51
N LYS A 199 -1.48 -11.66 -18.86
CA LYS A 199 -1.80 -12.18 -20.18
C LYS A 199 -3.27 -11.91 -20.54
N ALA A 200 -3.56 -11.61 -21.82
CA ALA A 200 -4.89 -11.24 -22.31
C ALA A 200 -6.00 -12.23 -21.89
N ASP A 201 -5.74 -13.54 -21.92
CA ASP A 201 -6.69 -14.56 -21.50
C ASP A 201 -7.07 -14.42 -20.00
N ILE A 202 -6.10 -14.08 -19.14
CA ILE A 202 -6.32 -13.84 -17.71
C ILE A 202 -7.16 -12.56 -17.53
N ILE A 203 -6.81 -11.50 -18.23
CA ILE A 203 -7.59 -10.24 -18.21
C ILE A 203 -9.03 -10.47 -18.67
N ALA A 204 -9.24 -11.27 -19.71
CA ALA A 204 -10.59 -11.61 -20.19
C ALA A 204 -11.42 -12.34 -19.12
N LEU A 205 -10.82 -13.28 -18.35
CA LEU A 205 -11.50 -13.93 -17.21
C LEU A 205 -11.88 -12.95 -16.12
N LEU A 206 -10.99 -12.01 -15.78
CA LEU A 206 -11.25 -10.96 -14.78
C LEU A 206 -12.37 -10.02 -15.24
N ARG A 207 -12.33 -9.56 -16.50
CA ARG A 207 -13.36 -8.70 -17.08
C ARG A 207 -14.76 -9.33 -17.05
N ALA A 208 -14.85 -10.64 -17.28
CA ALA A 208 -16.13 -11.36 -17.25
C ALA A 208 -16.81 -11.37 -15.86
N GLN A 209 -16.05 -11.11 -14.79
CA GLN A 209 -16.56 -11.03 -13.41
C GLN A 209 -16.67 -9.57 -12.89
N TYR A 210 -16.15 -8.60 -13.63
CA TYR A 210 -16.09 -7.22 -13.19
C TYR A 210 -17.36 -6.45 -13.49
N ARG A 211 -17.76 -5.62 -12.55
CA ARG A 211 -18.97 -4.79 -12.69
C ARG A 211 -18.70 -3.62 -13.66
N PRO A 212 -19.60 -3.32 -14.59
CA PRO A 212 -19.49 -2.10 -15.38
C PRO A 212 -19.57 -0.85 -14.47
N TRP A 213 -18.97 0.25 -14.91
CA TRP A 213 -18.94 1.55 -14.21
C TRP A 213 -18.32 1.51 -12.80
N ALA A 214 -17.44 0.56 -12.51
CA ALA A 214 -16.79 0.46 -11.21
C ALA A 214 -15.85 1.63 -10.92
N VAL A 215 -15.26 2.23 -11.94
CA VAL A 215 -14.39 3.40 -11.84
C VAL A 215 -15.20 4.67 -12.14
N ASN A 216 -15.25 5.62 -11.19
CA ASN A 216 -16.03 6.83 -11.33
C ASN A 216 -15.42 7.82 -12.35
N ALA A 217 -16.25 8.72 -12.87
CA ALA A 217 -15.87 9.66 -13.94
C ALA A 217 -14.69 10.59 -13.56
N LEU A 218 -14.67 11.09 -12.32
CA LEU A 218 -13.56 11.96 -11.86
C LEU A 218 -12.25 11.17 -11.72
N ALA A 219 -12.32 9.94 -11.25
CA ALA A 219 -11.16 9.06 -11.17
C ALA A 219 -10.58 8.75 -12.57
N LEU A 220 -11.42 8.52 -13.57
CA LEU A 220 -10.98 8.33 -14.95
C LEU A 220 -10.27 9.57 -15.52
N GLU A 221 -10.86 10.76 -15.34
CA GLU A 221 -10.22 12.01 -15.79
C GLU A 221 -8.89 12.25 -15.05
N ALA A 222 -8.88 12.02 -13.73
CA ALA A 222 -7.66 12.12 -12.93
C ALA A 222 -6.59 11.12 -13.38
N GLY A 223 -6.97 9.85 -13.60
CA GLY A 223 -6.06 8.80 -14.05
C GLY A 223 -5.41 9.13 -15.39
N LYS A 224 -6.20 9.57 -16.37
CA LYS A 224 -5.70 10.00 -17.68
C LYS A 224 -4.75 11.20 -17.58
N TRP A 225 -5.05 12.15 -16.70
CA TRP A 225 -4.18 13.29 -16.44
C TRP A 225 -2.88 12.87 -15.77
N LEU A 226 -2.95 11.98 -14.77
CA LEU A 226 -1.78 11.49 -14.04
C LEU A 226 -0.82 10.71 -14.93
N VAL A 227 -1.31 9.83 -15.79
CA VAL A 227 -0.47 9.09 -16.76
C VAL A 227 0.26 10.05 -17.71
N ARG A 228 -0.38 11.16 -18.13
CA ARG A 228 0.27 12.15 -19.03
C ARG A 228 1.21 13.12 -18.34
N ASN A 229 0.90 13.54 -17.12
CA ASN A 229 1.52 14.71 -16.48
C ASN A 229 2.05 14.43 -15.08
N GLY A 230 1.64 13.32 -14.46
CA GLY A 230 2.02 12.99 -13.11
C GLY A 230 3.48 12.56 -13.03
N LYS A 231 4.14 13.01 -11.97
CA LYS A 231 5.43 12.44 -11.57
C LYS A 231 5.17 11.49 -10.41
N PRO A 232 5.89 10.37 -10.32
CA PRO A 232 5.85 9.52 -9.12
C PRO A 232 6.09 10.37 -7.87
N GLY A 233 5.43 10.00 -6.78
CA GLY A 233 5.38 10.82 -5.55
C GLY A 233 6.71 11.01 -4.82
N ILE A 234 7.78 10.34 -5.28
CA ILE A 234 9.12 10.46 -4.70
C ILE A 234 10.06 10.97 -5.80
N ALA A 235 10.34 12.27 -5.77
CA ALA A 235 11.16 12.92 -6.78
C ALA A 235 12.63 12.51 -6.71
N ASN A 236 13.16 12.25 -5.50
CA ASN A 236 14.54 11.80 -5.25
C ASN A 236 14.54 10.56 -4.35
N LEU A 237 14.21 9.43 -4.91
CA LEU A 237 14.15 8.16 -4.18
C LEU A 237 15.49 7.78 -3.48
N PRO A 238 16.67 7.92 -4.11
CA PRO A 238 17.93 7.61 -3.43
C PRO A 238 18.14 8.41 -2.13
N GLU A 239 17.87 9.69 -2.14
CA GLU A 239 18.00 10.56 -0.96
C GLU A 239 16.98 10.15 0.13
N TYR A 240 15.77 9.82 -0.30
CA TYR A 240 14.71 9.37 0.61
C TYR A 240 15.06 8.04 1.28
N LEU A 241 15.63 7.09 0.53
CA LEU A 241 16.11 5.81 1.08
C LEU A 241 17.28 6.01 2.05
N HIS A 242 18.17 6.96 1.74
CA HIS A 242 19.27 7.32 2.67
C HIS A 242 18.72 7.87 4.00
N GLU A 243 17.74 8.78 3.94
CA GLU A 243 17.10 9.31 5.13
C GLU A 243 16.29 8.24 5.91
N THR A 244 15.66 7.31 5.19
CA THR A 244 14.98 6.16 5.81
C THR A 244 15.96 5.30 6.60
N GLU A 245 17.12 5.01 6.03
CA GLU A 245 18.15 4.23 6.72
C GLU A 245 18.73 4.99 7.92
N ARG A 246 18.94 6.31 7.81
CA ARG A 246 19.34 7.16 8.94
C ARG A 246 18.33 7.07 10.08
N LEU A 247 17.04 7.25 9.79
CA LEU A 247 15.96 7.15 10.78
C LEU A 247 15.94 5.76 11.44
N ARG A 248 16.06 4.70 10.64
CA ARG A 248 16.07 3.33 11.12
C ARG A 248 17.24 3.07 12.07
N GLN A 249 18.46 3.53 11.72
CA GLN A 249 19.64 3.39 12.56
C GLN A 249 19.50 4.17 13.88
N CYS A 250 18.99 5.40 13.83
CA CYS A 250 18.74 6.19 15.03
C CYS A 250 17.73 5.51 15.96
N LEU A 251 16.66 4.91 15.41
CA LEU A 251 15.69 4.14 16.21
C LEU A 251 16.32 2.89 16.81
N SER A 252 17.14 2.15 16.07
CA SER A 252 17.85 0.96 16.58
C SER A 252 18.85 1.28 17.69
N ALA A 253 19.32 2.52 17.78
CA ALA A 253 20.18 2.98 18.87
C ALA A 253 19.40 3.28 20.16
N ILE A 254 18.09 3.39 20.11
CA ILE A 254 17.22 3.61 21.28
C ILE A 254 17.00 2.27 21.97
N ARG A 255 17.39 2.17 23.24
CA ARG A 255 17.20 0.94 24.03
C ARG A 255 15.73 0.54 24.09
N GLY A 256 15.40 -0.68 23.68
CA GLY A 256 14.04 -1.22 23.68
C GLY A 256 13.30 -1.00 22.38
N ILE A 257 13.96 -0.47 21.35
CA ILE A 257 13.44 -0.41 19.99
C ILE A 257 14.31 -1.30 19.08
N GLU A 258 13.65 -2.17 18.32
CA GLU A 258 14.25 -2.93 17.23
C GLU A 258 13.64 -2.40 15.92
N ALA A 259 14.47 -1.91 15.00
CA ALA A 259 14.05 -1.43 13.69
C ALA A 259 14.64 -2.33 12.61
N TYR A 260 13.77 -3.05 11.90
CA TYR A 260 14.16 -4.08 10.94
C TYR A 260 14.71 -3.47 9.64
N PRO A 261 15.62 -4.16 8.93
CA PRO A 261 16.10 -3.74 7.62
C PRO A 261 14.96 -3.56 6.62
N THR A 262 15.16 -2.65 5.65
CA THR A 262 14.19 -2.37 4.59
C THR A 262 14.91 -2.03 3.30
N GLN A 263 14.19 -2.20 2.18
CA GLN A 263 14.62 -1.77 0.85
C GLN A 263 13.63 -0.73 0.27
N THR A 264 12.80 -0.16 1.15
CA THR A 264 11.79 0.85 0.81
C THR A 264 11.91 2.07 1.73
N THR A 265 11.02 3.04 1.54
CA THR A 265 10.92 4.24 2.38
C THR A 265 10.10 4.04 3.65
N PHE A 266 9.76 2.82 3.98
CA PHE A 266 9.08 2.43 5.21
C PHE A 266 9.69 1.14 5.77
N PHE A 267 9.53 0.93 7.07
CA PHE A 267 10.08 -0.24 7.75
C PHE A 267 9.28 -0.63 8.97
N LEU A 268 9.42 -1.89 9.34
CA LEU A 268 8.84 -2.47 10.53
C LEU A 268 9.74 -2.20 11.75
N CYS A 269 9.10 -1.96 12.90
CA CYS A 269 9.77 -1.82 14.19
C CYS A 269 9.08 -2.69 15.23
N ARG A 270 9.81 -2.98 16.33
CA ARG A 270 9.28 -3.59 17.54
C ARG A 270 9.70 -2.78 18.75
N ILE A 271 8.79 -2.58 19.70
CA ILE A 271 9.03 -1.94 20.99
C ILE A 271 8.93 -2.99 22.10
N GLU A 272 9.81 -2.97 23.10
CA GLU A 272 9.85 -3.99 24.16
C GLU A 272 8.98 -3.64 25.37
N GLN A 273 9.04 -2.39 25.82
CA GLN A 273 8.48 -1.97 27.12
C GLN A 273 6.99 -1.59 27.06
N ALA A 274 6.41 -1.50 25.86
CA ALA A 274 5.03 -1.08 25.65
C ALA A 274 4.45 -1.79 24.41
N THR A 275 3.16 -1.60 24.17
CA THR A 275 2.52 -2.01 22.93
C THR A 275 2.63 -0.93 21.84
N ALA A 276 2.53 -1.33 20.58
CA ALA A 276 2.45 -0.42 19.43
C ALA A 276 1.22 0.51 19.54
N HIS A 277 0.12 0.00 20.10
CA HIS A 277 -1.08 0.78 20.35
C HIS A 277 -0.81 1.91 21.35
N GLU A 278 -0.20 1.63 22.50
CA GLU A 278 0.14 2.65 23.52
C GLU A 278 1.07 3.72 22.95
N LEU A 279 2.10 3.32 22.20
CA LEU A 279 2.99 4.27 21.52
C LEU A 279 2.23 5.13 20.51
N LYS A 280 1.36 4.53 19.70
CA LYS A 280 0.55 5.24 18.70
C LYS A 280 -0.36 6.29 19.35
N GLU A 281 -1.09 5.91 20.41
CA GLU A 281 -1.97 6.82 21.14
C GLU A 281 -1.19 7.97 21.75
N TYR A 282 -0.05 7.68 22.40
CA TYR A 282 0.81 8.71 22.96
C TYR A 282 1.29 9.72 21.90
N LEU A 283 1.82 9.23 20.78
CA LEU A 283 2.31 10.07 19.69
C LEU A 283 1.18 10.90 19.07
N ALA A 284 0.01 10.32 18.88
CA ALA A 284 -1.13 11.01 18.30
C ALA A 284 -1.63 12.15 19.21
N PHE A 285 -1.85 11.88 20.51
CA PHE A 285 -2.45 12.83 21.41
C PHE A 285 -1.47 13.90 21.93
N HIS A 286 -0.22 13.54 22.19
CA HIS A 286 0.76 14.47 22.78
C HIS A 286 1.59 15.21 21.74
N HIS A 287 1.81 14.60 20.56
CA HIS A 287 2.70 15.15 19.55
C HIS A 287 2.03 15.43 18.20
N GLY A 288 0.78 15.00 18.00
CA GLY A 288 0.10 15.11 16.69
C GLY A 288 0.78 14.30 15.61
N MET A 289 1.34 13.14 15.98
CA MET A 289 2.05 12.23 15.11
C MET A 289 1.31 10.90 15.01
N LEU A 290 1.08 10.39 13.81
CA LEU A 290 0.42 9.12 13.61
C LEU A 290 1.39 8.08 13.05
N ILE A 291 1.47 6.91 13.70
CA ILE A 291 2.21 5.74 13.24
C ILE A 291 1.26 4.60 12.92
N ARG A 292 1.72 3.58 12.21
CA ARG A 292 0.92 2.38 11.93
C ARG A 292 1.16 1.30 13.00
N ASP A 293 0.16 1.03 13.81
CA ASP A 293 0.10 -0.17 14.64
C ASP A 293 0.03 -1.41 13.75
N ALA A 294 1.07 -2.25 13.77
CA ALA A 294 1.19 -3.44 12.94
C ALA A 294 0.79 -4.74 13.67
N SER A 295 0.18 -4.65 14.84
CA SER A 295 -0.21 -5.81 15.65
C SER A 295 -1.22 -6.73 14.97
N ASN A 296 -1.98 -6.22 14.02
CA ASN A 296 -3.01 -6.96 13.29
C ASN A 296 -2.47 -7.73 12.07
N PHE A 297 -1.19 -7.61 11.71
CA PHE A 297 -0.60 -8.44 10.65
C PHE A 297 -0.35 -9.85 11.17
N VAL A 298 -0.73 -10.86 10.38
CA VAL A 298 -0.50 -12.26 10.74
C VAL A 298 0.99 -12.52 10.93
N GLY A 299 1.35 -13.14 12.07
CA GLY A 299 2.74 -13.43 12.44
C GLY A 299 3.45 -12.30 13.20
N LEU A 300 2.81 -11.13 13.38
CA LEU A 300 3.33 -10.05 14.24
C LEU A 300 2.65 -10.07 15.62
N THR A 301 3.19 -9.29 16.55
CA THR A 301 2.75 -9.23 17.95
C THR A 301 2.24 -7.81 18.28
N PRO A 302 1.57 -7.59 19.44
CA PRO A 302 1.13 -6.26 19.88
C PRO A 302 2.24 -5.22 20.00
N HIS A 303 3.49 -5.63 19.90
CA HIS A 303 4.66 -4.76 20.03
C HIS A 303 5.16 -4.21 18.69
N HIS A 304 4.61 -4.67 17.55
CA HIS A 304 5.09 -4.27 16.23
C HIS A 304 4.36 -3.05 15.69
N PHE A 305 5.11 -2.13 15.14
CA PHE A 305 4.60 -0.95 14.44
C PHE A 305 5.40 -0.68 13.16
N ARG A 306 4.79 0.00 12.21
CA ARG A 306 5.44 0.39 10.95
C ARG A 306 5.55 1.90 10.87
N LEU A 307 6.67 2.38 10.38
CA LEU A 307 6.95 3.78 10.08
C LEU A 307 7.22 3.97 8.60
N ALA A 308 6.70 5.06 8.04
CA ALA A 308 7.12 5.60 6.75
C ALA A 308 7.96 6.85 7.02
N ALA A 309 9.20 6.86 6.56
CA ALA A 309 10.08 8.01 6.74
C ALA A 309 9.47 9.27 6.11
N GLN A 310 9.79 10.41 6.68
CA GLN A 310 9.44 11.73 6.22
C GLN A 310 10.74 12.52 5.97
N ASN A 311 10.67 13.86 5.86
CA ASN A 311 11.87 14.68 5.81
C ASN A 311 12.65 14.62 7.15
N PRO A 312 13.95 15.00 7.16
CA PRO A 312 14.81 14.88 8.36
C PRO A 312 14.23 15.58 9.60
N GLU A 313 13.65 16.77 9.44
CA GLU A 313 13.09 17.53 10.56
C GLU A 313 11.94 16.81 11.26
N LYS A 314 11.04 16.21 10.48
CA LYS A 314 9.91 15.43 11.00
C LYS A 314 10.40 14.13 11.63
N ASN A 315 11.38 13.47 11.02
CA ASN A 315 11.97 12.24 11.53
C ASN A 315 12.68 12.49 12.88
N ASP A 316 13.41 13.59 13.02
CA ASP A 316 14.06 13.97 14.28
C ASP A 316 13.02 14.31 15.37
N ALA A 317 11.93 14.96 15.01
CA ALA A 317 10.83 15.20 15.94
C ALA A 317 10.18 13.88 16.40
N LEU A 318 10.02 12.89 15.53
CA LEU A 318 9.52 11.56 15.87
C LEU A 318 10.48 10.84 16.83
N LEU A 319 11.79 10.85 16.56
CA LEU A 319 12.80 10.24 17.43
C LEU A 319 12.73 10.80 18.84
N ASN A 320 12.65 12.13 18.97
CA ASN A 320 12.52 12.80 20.26
C ASN A 320 11.22 12.40 20.99
N ALA A 321 10.09 12.32 20.27
CA ALA A 321 8.81 11.94 20.85
C ALA A 321 8.80 10.48 21.35
N ILE A 322 9.40 9.55 20.59
CA ILE A 322 9.57 8.15 21.01
C ILE A 322 10.47 8.05 22.25
N HIS A 323 11.56 8.80 22.30
CA HIS A 323 12.44 8.83 23.48
C HIS A 323 11.70 9.31 24.73
N LEU A 324 10.92 10.40 24.65
CA LEU A 324 10.11 10.91 25.75
C LEU A 324 9.08 9.87 26.22
N PHE A 325 8.43 9.18 25.29
CA PHE A 325 7.52 8.08 25.63
C PHE A 325 8.21 7.00 26.46
N LEU A 326 9.37 6.52 26.02
CA LEU A 326 10.10 5.46 26.72
C LEU A 326 10.58 5.90 28.12
N CYS A 327 11.00 7.16 28.28
CA CYS A 327 11.30 7.73 29.60
C CYS A 327 10.06 7.67 30.51
N SER A 328 8.90 8.10 30.01
CA SER A 328 7.65 8.09 30.80
C SER A 328 7.20 6.69 31.22
N VAL A 329 7.39 5.69 30.34
CA VAL A 329 7.10 4.28 30.66
C VAL A 329 8.05 3.76 31.74
N SER A 330 9.34 4.12 31.67
CA SER A 330 10.35 3.69 32.64
C SER A 330 10.15 4.27 34.03
N ASP A 331 9.63 5.51 34.12
CA ASP A 331 9.36 6.23 35.39
C ASP A 331 8.02 5.84 36.02
N GLY A 332 7.26 4.92 35.39
CA GLY A 332 5.95 4.48 35.90
C GLY A 332 4.89 5.57 35.90
N SER A 333 5.13 6.70 35.24
CA SER A 333 4.13 7.74 35.01
C SER A 333 3.13 7.22 33.99
N ALA A 334 1.96 6.77 34.48
CA ALA A 334 0.90 6.22 33.65
C ALA A 334 0.57 7.20 32.51
N VAL A 335 0.81 6.76 31.28
CA VAL A 335 0.32 7.42 30.07
C VAL A 335 -1.19 7.19 30.02
N THR A 336 -1.94 7.97 30.79
CA THR A 336 -3.41 7.93 30.72
C THR A 336 -3.80 8.71 29.45
N PRO A 337 -4.38 8.05 28.43
CA PRO A 337 -4.92 8.81 27.31
C PRO A 337 -5.99 9.77 27.84
N PRO A 338 -6.05 11.01 27.33
CA PRO A 338 -7.13 11.91 27.68
C PRO A 338 -8.45 11.24 27.30
N ILE A 339 -9.39 11.21 28.23
CA ILE A 339 -10.74 10.65 28.06
C ILE A 339 -11.32 11.19 26.75
N GLN A 340 -11.52 10.32 25.78
CA GLN A 340 -12.23 10.66 24.55
C GLN A 340 -13.60 11.22 24.93
N LYS A 341 -13.82 12.51 24.69
CA LYS A 341 -15.19 13.01 24.57
C LYS A 341 -15.72 12.45 23.24
N THR A 342 -16.49 11.38 23.33
CA THR A 342 -17.36 10.94 22.27
C THR A 342 -18.18 12.14 21.81
N MET A 343 -17.96 12.56 20.56
CA MET A 343 -18.88 13.50 19.94
C MET A 343 -20.22 12.79 19.67
N PRO A 344 -21.33 13.52 19.85
CA PRO A 344 -22.68 13.01 19.64
C PRO A 344 -22.99 12.63 18.20
#